data_f038e03b6e4237fc15018b55f0207507
#
_entry.id   f038e03b6e4237fc15018b55f0207507
#
_cell.length_a   1.000
_cell.length_b   1.000
_cell.length_c   1.000
_cell.angle_alpha   90.00
_cell.angle_beta   90.00
_cell.angle_gamma   90.00
#
_symmetry.space_group_name_H-M   'P 1'
#
loop_
_entity.id
_entity.type
_entity.pdbx_description
1 polymer ?
#
loop_
_entity_poly.entity_id
_entity_poly.type
_entity_poly.pdbx_seq_one_letter_code
_entity_poly.pdbx_strand_id
1 'polypeptide(L)'
;MSRLFRDVEGGTLFPHGSVVCIGAFDGLHLGHQALVRHAVERARALGVPAVAVSFEPLPREFFANDTPPPRLTLARAKIEGLYGFGADSVGMIRFDGRLSAMSAQDFVRLALVGRLCAREVWIGPEFRFGHRRGGDIALLRALGEQHGFAAGEIAPVHLRGERISATRIRELLVAGEFAHAGELLGRPYAIGGRVVRGKQLGRTLGYPTANLRFSRTPALSGIYATWVHGVAVQPWPSVSSFGTRPTVAGIEPLLEAHLFDFQGDLYGRHIAVEFVAKLRDEEKFDGLEALTVQMHRDAEQARAVLATHARAHSLPQQADAPSTQAATPTSAETSPASPSQSPAHARADGSHNAAQR
;
A
#
# COMPACT_ATOMS: atom_id res chain seq x y z
N MET A 1 -14.32 15.79 5.06
CA MET A 1 -14.01 15.07 6.31
C MET A 1 -13.56 13.65 5.97
N SER A 2 -12.38 13.24 6.41
CA SER A 2 -11.89 11.85 6.23
C SER A 2 -12.82 10.88 6.94
N ARG A 3 -13.33 9.86 6.24
CA ARG A 3 -14.25 8.87 6.79
C ARG A 3 -13.66 7.48 6.71
N LEU A 4 -13.57 6.80 7.85
CA LEU A 4 -13.24 5.38 7.93
C LEU A 4 -14.55 4.59 8.12
N PHE A 5 -14.79 3.57 7.27
CA PHE A 5 -15.94 2.66 7.42
C PHE A 5 -15.49 1.19 7.28
N ARG A 6 -16.31 0.27 7.80
CA ARG A 6 -15.93 -1.15 7.92
C ARG A 6 -16.92 -2.13 7.30
N ASP A 7 -18.07 -1.63 6.84
CA ASP A 7 -19.18 -2.47 6.38
C ASP A 7 -19.51 -2.18 4.92
N VAL A 8 -19.87 -3.23 4.18
CA VAL A 8 -20.33 -3.14 2.79
C VAL A 8 -21.81 -2.74 2.70
N GLU A 9 -22.58 -2.94 3.77
CA GLU A 9 -23.99 -2.63 3.87
C GLU A 9 -24.24 -1.42 4.78
N GLY A 10 -25.43 -0.84 4.66
CA GLY A 10 -25.88 0.30 5.44
C GLY A 10 -26.28 1.49 4.56
N GLY A 11 -26.60 2.60 5.19
CA GLY A 11 -27.01 3.83 4.47
C GLY A 11 -25.91 4.37 3.55
N THR A 12 -26.32 5.10 2.53
CA THR A 12 -25.44 5.76 1.56
C THR A 12 -24.42 6.68 2.23
N LEU A 13 -23.13 6.52 1.90
CA LEU A 13 -22.06 7.34 2.45
C LEU A 13 -21.72 8.55 1.58
N PHE A 14 -21.88 8.44 0.27
CA PHE A 14 -21.49 9.46 -0.70
C PHE A 14 -22.65 9.74 -1.68
N PRO A 15 -23.73 10.42 -1.26
CA PRO A 15 -24.96 10.58 -2.07
C PRO A 15 -24.73 11.32 -3.40
N HIS A 16 -23.65 12.10 -3.50
CA HIS A 16 -23.29 12.81 -4.74
C HIS A 16 -22.32 12.02 -5.64
N GLY A 17 -22.00 10.77 -5.27
CA GLY A 17 -21.10 9.89 -5.98
C GLY A 17 -19.71 9.81 -5.37
N SER A 18 -18.92 8.83 -5.82
CA SER A 18 -17.52 8.64 -5.45
C SER A 18 -16.73 7.98 -6.57
N VAL A 19 -15.39 8.13 -6.54
CA VAL A 19 -14.48 7.27 -7.30
C VAL A 19 -13.84 6.28 -6.34
N VAL A 20 -13.98 5.00 -6.64
CA VAL A 20 -13.56 3.91 -5.75
C VAL A 20 -12.35 3.20 -6.33
N CYS A 21 -11.32 2.97 -5.53
CA CYS A 21 -10.28 2.00 -5.86
C CYS A 21 -10.29 0.85 -4.85
N ILE A 22 -10.09 -0.39 -5.36
CA ILE A 22 -10.21 -1.60 -4.54
C ILE A 22 -8.92 -2.42 -4.63
N GLY A 23 -8.39 -2.82 -3.48
CA GLY A 23 -7.18 -3.64 -3.43
C GLY A 23 -6.89 -4.22 -2.05
N ALA A 24 -6.01 -5.22 -2.00
CA ALA A 24 -5.49 -5.74 -0.73
C ALA A 24 -4.62 -4.70 0.00
N PHE A 25 -3.95 -3.84 -0.76
CA PHE A 25 -3.07 -2.76 -0.30
C PHE A 25 -2.03 -3.22 0.73
N ASP A 26 -1.55 -4.46 0.59
CA ASP A 26 -0.49 -4.96 1.45
C ASP A 26 0.88 -4.54 0.91
N GLY A 27 1.64 -3.84 1.72
CA GLY A 27 2.90 -3.19 1.35
C GLY A 27 2.73 -1.74 0.87
N LEU A 28 1.56 -1.35 0.32
CA LEU A 28 1.38 -0.01 -0.26
C LEU A 28 2.49 0.35 -1.26
N HIS A 29 2.92 -0.66 -2.04
CA HIS A 29 3.99 -0.54 -3.03
C HIS A 29 3.62 0.38 -4.19
N LEU A 30 4.57 0.73 -5.06
CA LEU A 30 4.37 1.69 -6.15
C LEU A 30 3.16 1.37 -7.04
N GLY A 31 2.86 0.07 -7.28
CA GLY A 31 1.64 -0.33 -7.99
C GLY A 31 0.35 0.05 -7.26
N HIS A 32 0.31 -0.11 -5.92
CA HIS A 32 -0.82 0.34 -5.11
C HIS A 32 -0.93 1.87 -5.09
N GLN A 33 0.21 2.57 -5.00
CA GLN A 33 0.25 4.03 -5.05
C GLN A 33 -0.28 4.55 -6.39
N ALA A 34 0.09 3.92 -7.50
CA ALA A 34 -0.42 4.27 -8.82
C ALA A 34 -1.95 4.14 -8.91
N LEU A 35 -2.51 3.03 -8.37
CA LEU A 35 -3.96 2.82 -8.33
C LEU A 35 -4.67 3.90 -7.50
N VAL A 36 -4.17 4.21 -6.31
CA VAL A 36 -4.79 5.23 -5.44
C VAL A 36 -4.67 6.62 -6.07
N ARG A 37 -3.50 7.00 -6.61
CA ARG A 37 -3.30 8.29 -7.27
C ARG A 37 -4.22 8.45 -8.48
N HIS A 38 -4.34 7.41 -9.30
CA HIS A 38 -5.27 7.42 -10.43
C HIS A 38 -6.71 7.68 -9.97
N ALA A 39 -7.18 6.95 -8.94
CA ALA A 39 -8.53 7.17 -8.40
C ALA A 39 -8.72 8.59 -7.84
N VAL A 40 -7.71 9.15 -7.18
CA VAL A 40 -7.71 10.53 -6.66
C VAL A 40 -7.80 11.55 -7.81
N GLU A 41 -7.03 11.37 -8.87
CA GLU A 41 -7.07 12.24 -10.06
C GLU A 41 -8.44 12.21 -10.73
N ARG A 42 -9.01 11.01 -10.89
CA ARG A 42 -10.36 10.84 -11.44
C ARG A 42 -11.43 11.49 -10.55
N ALA A 43 -11.32 11.30 -9.24
CA ALA A 43 -12.24 11.88 -8.26
C ALA A 43 -12.24 13.42 -8.31
N ARG A 44 -11.07 14.02 -8.42
CA ARG A 44 -10.92 15.47 -8.58
C ARG A 44 -11.55 15.96 -9.88
N ALA A 45 -11.33 15.26 -11.00
CA ALA A 45 -11.91 15.61 -12.30
C ALA A 45 -13.46 15.55 -12.28
N LEU A 46 -14.05 14.66 -11.48
CA LEU A 46 -15.49 14.50 -11.34
C LEU A 46 -16.11 15.33 -10.19
N GLY A 47 -15.29 16.02 -9.38
CA GLY A 47 -15.77 16.79 -8.23
C GLY A 47 -16.39 15.94 -7.12
N VAL A 48 -15.90 14.68 -6.95
CA VAL A 48 -16.41 13.72 -5.96
C VAL A 48 -15.25 13.16 -5.11
N PRO A 49 -15.53 12.57 -3.91
CA PRO A 49 -14.48 11.99 -3.09
C PRO A 49 -13.83 10.73 -3.70
N ALA A 50 -12.52 10.58 -3.46
CA ALA A 50 -11.76 9.36 -3.70
C ALA A 50 -11.88 8.40 -2.51
N VAL A 51 -12.29 7.17 -2.76
CA VAL A 51 -12.51 6.14 -1.75
C VAL A 51 -11.61 4.94 -2.01
N ALA A 52 -10.70 4.64 -1.09
CA ALA A 52 -9.89 3.42 -1.15
C ALA A 52 -10.54 2.32 -0.30
N VAL A 53 -10.81 1.16 -0.92
CA VAL A 53 -11.46 0.01 -0.26
C VAL A 53 -10.46 -1.13 -0.12
N SER A 54 -10.25 -1.57 1.12
CA SER A 54 -9.42 -2.73 1.48
C SER A 54 -10.15 -3.65 2.46
N PHE A 55 -9.51 -4.73 2.84
CA PHE A 55 -10.11 -5.78 3.66
C PHE A 55 -9.28 -6.07 4.91
N GLU A 56 -9.95 -6.43 6.02
CA GLU A 56 -9.31 -6.83 7.27
C GLU A 56 -10.11 -7.94 7.97
N PRO A 57 -9.54 -9.17 8.17
CA PRO A 57 -8.24 -9.61 7.65
C PRO A 57 -8.19 -9.59 6.12
N LEU A 58 -7.00 -9.78 5.54
CA LEU A 58 -6.88 -9.95 4.10
C LEU A 58 -7.57 -11.25 3.65
N PRO A 59 -8.21 -11.30 2.47
CA PRO A 59 -8.86 -12.53 1.99
C PRO A 59 -7.96 -13.77 2.03
N ARG A 60 -6.69 -13.63 1.64
CA ARG A 60 -5.71 -14.72 1.70
C ARG A 60 -5.40 -15.21 3.12
N GLU A 61 -5.57 -14.37 4.14
CA GLU A 61 -5.40 -14.77 5.54
C GLU A 61 -6.64 -15.49 6.06
N PHE A 62 -7.81 -15.04 5.63
CA PHE A 62 -9.08 -15.68 5.99
C PHE A 62 -9.19 -17.11 5.42
N PHE A 63 -8.71 -17.32 4.19
CA PHE A 63 -8.77 -18.64 3.54
C PHE A 63 -7.54 -19.51 3.78
N ALA A 64 -6.53 -19.04 4.49
CA ALA A 64 -5.36 -19.85 4.81
C ALA A 64 -5.73 -20.98 5.78
N ASN A 65 -5.51 -22.23 5.36
CA ASN A 65 -5.69 -23.39 6.23
C ASN A 65 -4.52 -23.55 7.22
N ASP A 66 -3.35 -23.07 6.81
CA ASP A 66 -2.10 -23.09 7.58
C ASP A 66 -1.65 -21.67 7.90
N THR A 67 -0.33 -21.46 7.96
CA THR A 67 0.27 -20.14 8.20
C THR A 67 0.03 -19.21 7.01
N PRO A 68 -0.73 -18.12 7.16
CA PRO A 68 -0.94 -17.18 6.08
C PRO A 68 0.37 -16.48 5.69
N PRO A 69 0.49 -16.01 4.42
CA PRO A 69 1.64 -15.21 4.01
C PRO A 69 1.87 -14.02 4.95
N PRO A 70 3.11 -13.76 5.38
CA PRO A 70 3.42 -12.67 6.29
C PRO A 70 2.95 -11.32 5.76
N ARG A 71 2.53 -10.43 6.65
CA ARG A 71 2.08 -9.09 6.27
C ARG A 71 3.23 -8.16 5.98
N LEU A 72 3.06 -7.34 4.94
CA LEU A 72 3.94 -6.20 4.67
C LEU A 72 3.49 -4.94 5.41
N THR A 73 2.17 -4.77 5.58
CA THR A 73 1.61 -3.57 6.21
C THR A 73 0.48 -3.91 7.17
N LEU A 74 0.58 -3.45 8.40
CA LEU A 74 -0.46 -3.59 9.41
C LEU A 74 -1.66 -2.67 9.10
N ALA A 75 -2.84 -3.02 9.63
CA ALA A 75 -4.09 -2.33 9.32
C ALA A 75 -4.04 -0.80 9.54
N ARG A 76 -3.45 -0.35 10.65
CA ARG A 76 -3.31 1.09 10.96
C ARG A 76 -2.42 1.79 9.93
N ALA A 77 -1.22 1.27 9.67
CA ALA A 77 -0.30 1.84 8.70
C ALA A 77 -0.87 1.83 7.28
N LYS A 78 -1.71 0.82 6.94
CA LYS A 78 -2.44 0.78 5.68
C LYS A 78 -3.43 1.94 5.57
N ILE A 79 -4.24 2.19 6.60
CA ILE A 79 -5.19 3.30 6.64
C ILE A 79 -4.46 4.63 6.52
N GLU A 80 -3.42 4.84 7.33
CA GLU A 80 -2.61 6.07 7.33
C GLU A 80 -1.95 6.31 5.96
N GLY A 81 -1.40 5.24 5.35
CA GLY A 81 -0.79 5.33 4.03
C GLY A 81 -1.78 5.62 2.91
N LEU A 82 -2.99 5.03 2.93
CA LEU A 82 -4.03 5.33 1.95
C LEU A 82 -4.49 6.79 2.01
N TYR A 83 -4.65 7.35 3.20
CA TYR A 83 -4.88 8.79 3.36
C TYR A 83 -3.68 9.62 2.89
N GLY A 84 -2.46 9.20 3.21
CA GLY A 84 -1.23 9.87 2.76
C GLY A 84 -1.08 9.93 1.23
N PHE A 85 -1.66 8.98 0.50
CA PHE A 85 -1.71 9.01 -0.97
C PHE A 85 -2.89 9.81 -1.54
N GLY A 86 -3.68 10.46 -0.69
CA GLY A 86 -4.73 11.40 -1.07
C GLY A 86 -6.14 10.84 -1.13
N ALA A 87 -6.39 9.62 -0.64
CA ALA A 87 -7.75 9.13 -0.49
C ALA A 87 -8.53 9.99 0.52
N ASP A 88 -9.73 10.42 0.17
CA ASP A 88 -10.60 11.21 1.05
C ASP A 88 -11.27 10.32 2.11
N SER A 89 -11.48 9.05 1.76
CA SER A 89 -12.11 8.07 2.64
C SER A 89 -11.51 6.67 2.45
N VAL A 90 -11.50 5.88 3.52
CA VAL A 90 -10.98 4.51 3.52
C VAL A 90 -12.05 3.53 4.00
N GLY A 91 -12.37 2.56 3.17
CA GLY A 91 -13.14 1.37 3.55
C GLY A 91 -12.20 0.25 3.99
N MET A 92 -12.14 -0.04 5.28
CA MET A 92 -11.44 -1.20 5.80
C MET A 92 -12.46 -2.29 6.12
N ILE A 93 -12.96 -2.93 5.06
CA ILE A 93 -14.08 -3.86 5.15
C ILE A 93 -13.69 -5.11 5.93
N ARG A 94 -14.54 -5.51 6.89
CA ARG A 94 -14.36 -6.77 7.61
C ARG A 94 -14.54 -7.93 6.63
N PHE A 95 -13.49 -8.76 6.49
CA PHE A 95 -13.54 -9.96 5.68
C PHE A 95 -13.85 -11.15 6.59
N ASP A 96 -15.08 -11.63 6.53
CA ASP A 96 -15.61 -12.73 7.33
C ASP A 96 -16.38 -13.73 6.46
N GLY A 97 -17.01 -14.75 7.10
CA GLY A 97 -17.78 -15.76 6.40
C GLY A 97 -18.93 -15.19 5.56
N ARG A 98 -19.56 -14.08 6.01
CA ARG A 98 -20.66 -13.42 5.28
C ARG A 98 -20.14 -12.77 4.00
N LEU A 99 -19.06 -11.96 4.10
CA LEU A 99 -18.47 -11.32 2.93
C LEU A 99 -17.87 -12.35 1.96
N SER A 100 -17.25 -13.42 2.47
CA SER A 100 -16.67 -14.49 1.65
C SER A 100 -17.70 -15.28 0.85
N ALA A 101 -18.95 -15.37 1.35
CA ALA A 101 -20.06 -16.01 0.67
C ALA A 101 -20.85 -15.08 -0.26
N MET A 102 -20.59 -13.77 -0.23
CA MET A 102 -21.29 -12.76 -1.03
C MET A 102 -20.96 -12.91 -2.51
N SER A 103 -21.97 -12.94 -3.38
CA SER A 103 -21.77 -12.96 -4.84
C SER A 103 -21.05 -11.69 -5.33
N ALA A 104 -20.42 -11.77 -6.50
CA ALA A 104 -19.83 -10.59 -7.13
C ALA A 104 -20.88 -9.52 -7.44
N GLN A 105 -22.05 -9.94 -7.89
CA GLN A 105 -23.19 -9.07 -8.18
C GLN A 105 -23.70 -8.35 -6.92
N ASP A 106 -23.85 -9.09 -5.81
CA ASP A 106 -24.30 -8.47 -4.56
C ASP A 106 -23.26 -7.51 -3.98
N PHE A 107 -21.98 -7.85 -4.07
CA PHE A 107 -20.92 -6.92 -3.66
C PHE A 107 -21.00 -5.61 -4.46
N VAL A 108 -21.17 -5.66 -5.77
CA VAL A 108 -21.34 -4.47 -6.60
C VAL A 108 -22.60 -3.71 -6.20
N ARG A 109 -23.74 -4.40 -6.13
CA ARG A 109 -25.04 -3.77 -5.84
C ARG A 109 -25.07 -3.13 -4.45
N LEU A 110 -24.59 -3.82 -3.40
CA LEU A 110 -24.69 -3.34 -2.02
C LEU A 110 -23.58 -2.35 -1.68
N ALA A 111 -22.32 -2.70 -1.98
CA ALA A 111 -21.17 -1.87 -1.60
C ALA A 111 -20.94 -0.73 -2.58
N LEU A 112 -20.77 -1.01 -3.87
CA LEU A 112 -20.33 0.00 -4.83
C LEU A 112 -21.48 0.94 -5.22
N VAL A 113 -22.65 0.40 -5.52
CA VAL A 113 -23.83 1.17 -5.93
C VAL A 113 -24.56 1.74 -4.73
N GLY A 114 -25.04 0.89 -3.82
CA GLY A 114 -25.93 1.29 -2.75
C GLY A 114 -25.23 2.15 -1.69
N ARG A 115 -24.05 1.73 -1.24
CA ARG A 115 -23.36 2.41 -0.13
C ARG A 115 -22.43 3.51 -0.58
N LEU A 116 -21.64 3.28 -1.66
CA LEU A 116 -20.61 4.22 -2.11
C LEU A 116 -21.08 5.13 -3.25
N CYS A 117 -22.21 4.84 -3.91
CA CYS A 117 -22.68 5.54 -5.09
C CYS A 117 -21.56 5.76 -6.11
N ALA A 118 -20.82 4.68 -6.42
CA ALA A 118 -19.65 4.75 -7.27
C ALA A 118 -20.02 5.32 -8.65
N ARG A 119 -19.28 6.32 -9.11
CA ARG A 119 -19.29 6.80 -10.50
C ARG A 119 -18.20 6.13 -11.33
N GLU A 120 -17.08 5.82 -10.68
CA GLU A 120 -16.00 5.06 -11.27
C GLU A 120 -15.44 4.06 -10.25
N VAL A 121 -15.04 2.88 -10.73
CA VAL A 121 -14.39 1.84 -9.93
C VAL A 121 -13.10 1.42 -10.63
N TRP A 122 -11.97 1.52 -9.91
CA TRP A 122 -10.64 1.21 -10.42
C TRP A 122 -10.01 0.07 -9.61
N ILE A 123 -9.44 -0.91 -10.32
CA ILE A 123 -8.79 -2.07 -9.72
C ILE A 123 -7.39 -2.27 -10.28
N GLY A 124 -6.58 -3.01 -9.54
CA GLY A 124 -5.27 -3.45 -10.03
C GLY A 124 -5.37 -4.67 -10.94
N PRO A 125 -4.26 -5.01 -11.64
CA PRO A 125 -4.23 -6.16 -12.54
C PRO A 125 -4.53 -7.47 -11.81
N GLU A 126 -5.25 -8.37 -12.46
CA GLU A 126 -5.63 -9.70 -11.96
C GLU A 126 -6.52 -9.67 -10.69
N PHE A 127 -7.11 -8.53 -10.36
CA PHE A 127 -8.03 -8.43 -9.23
C PHE A 127 -9.26 -9.30 -9.44
N ARG A 128 -9.62 -10.07 -8.40
CA ARG A 128 -10.81 -10.93 -8.37
C ARG A 128 -11.60 -10.66 -7.10
N PHE A 129 -12.92 -10.69 -7.21
CA PHE A 129 -13.83 -10.42 -6.11
C PHE A 129 -15.06 -11.34 -6.10
N GLY A 130 -15.85 -11.25 -5.02
CA GLY A 130 -17.04 -12.09 -4.84
C GLY A 130 -16.72 -13.54 -4.48
N HIS A 131 -17.77 -14.29 -4.19
CA HIS A 131 -17.68 -15.70 -3.81
C HIS A 131 -16.88 -16.51 -4.83
N ARG A 132 -15.92 -17.34 -4.34
CA ARG A 132 -15.00 -18.16 -5.17
C ARG A 132 -14.25 -17.38 -6.25
N ARG A 133 -14.01 -16.08 -6.02
CA ARG A 133 -13.32 -15.20 -6.99
C ARG A 133 -14.05 -15.10 -8.34
N GLY A 134 -15.39 -15.21 -8.34
CA GLY A 134 -16.21 -15.26 -9.54
C GLY A 134 -16.31 -13.93 -10.30
N GLY A 135 -15.95 -12.81 -9.68
CA GLY A 135 -15.90 -11.49 -10.32
C GLY A 135 -14.52 -11.13 -10.84
N ASP A 136 -14.47 -10.50 -12.01
CA ASP A 136 -13.27 -9.93 -12.64
C ASP A 136 -13.60 -8.58 -13.28
N ILE A 137 -12.64 -8.00 -14.03
CA ILE A 137 -12.83 -6.71 -14.69
C ILE A 137 -13.93 -6.75 -15.76
N ALA A 138 -14.11 -7.86 -16.46
CA ALA A 138 -15.16 -7.99 -17.48
C ALA A 138 -16.55 -7.93 -16.82
N LEU A 139 -16.76 -8.71 -15.76
CA LEU A 139 -18.01 -8.66 -15.00
C LEU A 139 -18.22 -7.28 -14.35
N LEU A 140 -17.16 -6.67 -13.81
CA LEU A 140 -17.27 -5.35 -13.19
C LEU A 140 -17.69 -4.28 -14.20
N ARG A 141 -17.18 -4.32 -15.44
CA ARG A 141 -17.62 -3.44 -16.53
C ARG A 141 -19.06 -3.66 -16.91
N ALA A 142 -19.47 -4.91 -17.11
CA ALA A 142 -20.86 -5.24 -17.45
C ALA A 142 -21.85 -4.75 -16.37
N LEU A 143 -21.52 -4.96 -15.10
CA LEU A 143 -22.32 -4.45 -13.98
C LEU A 143 -22.26 -2.91 -13.90
N GLY A 144 -21.12 -2.31 -14.27
CA GLY A 144 -20.99 -0.86 -14.39
C GLY A 144 -21.93 -0.26 -15.42
N GLU A 145 -22.03 -0.84 -16.60
CA GLU A 145 -22.99 -0.45 -17.64
C GLU A 145 -24.44 -0.59 -17.15
N GLN A 146 -24.76 -1.68 -16.45
CA GLN A 146 -26.08 -1.91 -15.88
C GLN A 146 -26.47 -0.91 -14.79
N HIS A 147 -25.52 -0.50 -13.95
CA HIS A 147 -25.77 0.33 -12.76
C HIS A 147 -25.32 1.79 -12.91
N GLY A 148 -24.78 2.19 -14.06
CA GLY A 148 -24.43 3.56 -14.35
C GLY A 148 -23.09 4.04 -13.77
N PHE A 149 -22.09 3.15 -13.64
CA PHE A 149 -20.73 3.52 -13.25
C PHE A 149 -19.69 2.99 -14.26
N ALA A 150 -18.58 3.72 -14.44
CA ALA A 150 -17.47 3.25 -15.25
C ALA A 150 -16.54 2.32 -14.43
N ALA A 151 -15.97 1.30 -15.07
CA ALA A 151 -15.01 0.40 -14.43
C ALA A 151 -13.73 0.26 -15.26
N GLY A 152 -12.58 0.38 -14.58
CA GLY A 152 -11.28 0.29 -15.21
C GLY A 152 -10.25 -0.50 -14.39
N GLU A 153 -9.21 -0.91 -15.08
CA GLU A 153 -8.05 -1.56 -14.52
C GLU A 153 -6.81 -0.74 -14.86
N ILE A 154 -5.93 -0.48 -13.87
CA ILE A 154 -4.65 0.15 -14.16
C ILE A 154 -3.66 -0.87 -14.73
N ALA A 155 -2.76 -0.40 -15.59
CA ALA A 155 -1.67 -1.25 -16.09
C ALA A 155 -0.74 -1.69 -14.94
N PRO A 156 -0.12 -2.89 -15.05
CA PRO A 156 0.92 -3.31 -14.10
C PRO A 156 2.06 -2.29 -14.07
N VAL A 157 2.49 -1.93 -12.87
CA VAL A 157 3.64 -1.02 -12.69
C VAL A 157 4.93 -1.85 -12.65
N HIS A 158 5.92 -1.41 -13.40
CA HIS A 158 7.25 -2.00 -13.45
C HIS A 158 8.30 -1.00 -13.00
N LEU A 159 9.34 -1.47 -12.35
CA LEU A 159 10.54 -0.71 -12.04
C LEU A 159 11.75 -1.45 -12.62
N ARG A 160 12.52 -0.80 -13.49
CA ARG A 160 13.69 -1.43 -14.17
C ARG A 160 13.37 -2.76 -14.85
N GLY A 161 12.18 -2.90 -15.44
CA GLY A 161 11.70 -4.12 -16.09
C GLY A 161 11.11 -5.18 -15.15
N GLU A 162 11.22 -5.02 -13.85
CA GLU A 162 10.65 -5.92 -12.85
C GLU A 162 9.21 -5.50 -12.49
N ARG A 163 8.28 -6.48 -12.50
CA ARG A 163 6.89 -6.26 -12.06
C ARG A 163 6.83 -6.08 -10.54
N ILE A 164 6.23 -4.99 -10.10
CA ILE A 164 6.07 -4.70 -8.69
C ILE A 164 4.91 -5.50 -8.10
N SER A 165 5.19 -6.30 -7.07
CA SER A 165 4.18 -7.10 -6.37
C SER A 165 4.51 -7.29 -4.89
N ALA A 166 3.48 -7.51 -4.06
CA ALA A 166 3.67 -7.83 -2.64
C ALA A 166 4.42 -9.16 -2.42
N THR A 167 4.32 -10.11 -3.35
CA THR A 167 5.06 -11.39 -3.31
C THR A 167 6.54 -11.13 -3.46
N ARG A 168 6.94 -10.39 -4.48
CA ARG A 168 8.33 -10.04 -4.72
C ARG A 168 8.97 -9.28 -3.57
N ILE A 169 8.23 -8.33 -3.00
CA ILE A 169 8.72 -7.57 -1.84
C ILE A 169 8.96 -8.48 -0.64
N ARG A 170 8.11 -9.50 -0.39
CA ARG A 170 8.35 -10.48 0.69
C ARG A 170 9.62 -11.28 0.46
N GLU A 171 9.84 -11.74 -0.76
CA GLU A 171 11.07 -12.46 -1.14
C GLU A 171 12.30 -11.63 -0.84
N LEU A 172 12.31 -10.35 -1.23
CA LEU A 172 13.42 -9.43 -0.97
C LEU A 172 13.65 -9.21 0.53
N LEU A 173 12.58 -9.03 1.30
CA LEU A 173 12.69 -8.84 2.76
C LEU A 173 13.24 -10.09 3.45
N VAL A 174 12.80 -11.28 3.06
CA VAL A 174 13.34 -12.55 3.57
C VAL A 174 14.82 -12.71 3.22
N ALA A 175 15.21 -12.30 2.01
CA ALA A 175 16.60 -12.32 1.55
C ALA A 175 17.48 -11.22 2.20
N GLY A 176 16.88 -10.26 2.94
CA GLY A 176 17.61 -9.13 3.52
C GLY A 176 17.89 -7.99 2.55
N GLU A 177 17.30 -8.01 1.36
CA GLU A 177 17.47 -7.02 0.29
C GLU A 177 16.59 -5.77 0.53
N PHE A 178 16.82 -5.07 1.66
CA PHE A 178 15.97 -3.95 2.10
C PHE A 178 16.00 -2.75 1.16
N ALA A 179 17.16 -2.45 0.57
CA ALA A 179 17.30 -1.35 -0.39
C ALA A 179 16.40 -1.58 -1.62
N HIS A 180 16.47 -2.78 -2.22
CA HIS A 180 15.64 -3.15 -3.37
C HIS A 180 14.15 -3.22 -2.99
N ALA A 181 13.81 -3.81 -1.83
CA ALA A 181 12.43 -3.79 -1.33
C ALA A 181 11.91 -2.35 -1.17
N GLY A 182 12.76 -1.43 -0.68
CA GLY A 182 12.47 -0.02 -0.55
C GLY A 182 12.20 0.66 -1.90
N GLU A 183 12.96 0.34 -2.95
CA GLU A 183 12.71 0.82 -4.31
C GLU A 183 11.31 0.42 -4.80
N LEU A 184 10.91 -0.86 -4.63
CA LEU A 184 9.58 -1.34 -5.05
C LEU A 184 8.45 -0.77 -4.19
N LEU A 185 8.73 -0.46 -2.91
CA LEU A 185 7.80 0.19 -2.01
C LEU A 185 7.69 1.71 -2.24
N GLY A 186 8.71 2.33 -2.87
CA GLY A 186 8.84 3.79 -2.99
C GLY A 186 9.18 4.47 -1.64
N ARG A 187 9.62 3.70 -0.64
CA ARG A 187 10.06 4.16 0.68
C ARG A 187 10.79 3.04 1.42
N PRO A 188 11.64 3.32 2.42
CA PRO A 188 12.21 2.31 3.29
C PRO A 188 11.13 1.42 3.94
N TYR A 189 11.46 0.14 4.13
CA TYR A 189 10.55 -0.77 4.81
C TYR A 189 10.59 -0.54 6.32
N ALA A 190 9.44 -0.24 6.90
CA ALA A 190 9.31 0.01 8.33
C ALA A 190 8.06 -0.67 8.91
N ILE A 191 8.15 -1.07 10.19
CA ILE A 191 7.04 -1.63 10.96
C ILE A 191 6.75 -0.70 12.13
N GLY A 192 5.52 -0.18 12.18
CA GLY A 192 5.07 0.70 13.26
C GLY A 192 4.23 -0.03 14.31
N GLY A 193 4.34 0.44 15.55
CA GLY A 193 3.56 -0.10 16.66
C GLY A 193 3.62 0.76 17.92
N ARG A 194 2.75 0.45 18.87
CA ARG A 194 2.81 1.04 20.20
C ARG A 194 3.81 0.29 21.07
N VAL A 195 4.68 1.02 21.74
CA VAL A 195 5.65 0.44 22.68
C VAL A 195 4.90 -0.10 23.91
N VAL A 196 5.10 -1.37 24.21
CA VAL A 196 4.51 -2.07 25.35
C VAL A 196 5.57 -2.56 26.33
N ARG A 197 5.18 -2.86 27.55
CA ARG A 197 6.08 -3.46 28.54
C ARG A 197 6.38 -4.92 28.16
N GLY A 198 7.67 -5.24 28.06
CA GLY A 198 8.19 -6.60 27.89
C GLY A 198 8.62 -7.25 29.23
N LYS A 199 9.34 -8.36 29.14
CA LYS A 199 9.94 -9.04 30.33
C LYS A 199 11.11 -8.28 30.96
N GLN A 200 11.58 -7.19 30.32
CA GLN A 200 12.67 -6.32 30.78
C GLN A 200 14.03 -7.02 30.97
N LEU A 201 14.22 -8.22 30.42
CA LEU A 201 15.48 -8.97 30.55
C LEU A 201 16.65 -8.18 29.93
N GLY A 202 16.45 -7.54 28.78
CA GLY A 202 17.46 -6.70 28.15
C GLY A 202 17.97 -5.57 29.07
N ARG A 203 17.08 -4.99 29.92
CA ARG A 203 17.48 -3.93 30.86
C ARG A 203 18.50 -4.45 31.89
N THR A 204 18.34 -5.67 32.38
CA THR A 204 19.28 -6.28 33.37
C THR A 204 20.63 -6.59 32.70
N LEU A 205 20.67 -6.77 31.40
CA LEU A 205 21.87 -7.04 30.62
C LEU A 205 22.50 -5.76 30.00
N GLY A 206 21.99 -4.56 30.36
CA GLY A 206 22.48 -3.29 29.80
C GLY A 206 21.88 -2.91 28.45
N TYR A 207 20.92 -3.69 27.92
CA TYR A 207 20.26 -3.48 26.62
C TYR A 207 18.75 -3.26 26.80
N PRO A 208 18.30 -2.10 27.32
CA PRO A 208 16.87 -1.81 27.41
C PRO A 208 16.27 -1.75 26.00
N THR A 209 15.13 -2.44 25.80
CA THR A 209 14.46 -2.53 24.50
C THR A 209 13.06 -1.90 24.52
N ALA A 210 12.69 -1.23 23.44
CA ALA A 210 11.31 -0.90 23.12
C ALA A 210 10.66 -2.12 22.46
N ASN A 211 9.57 -2.61 23.05
CA ASN A 211 8.89 -3.83 22.63
C ASN A 211 7.63 -3.48 21.86
N LEU A 212 7.48 -4.01 20.63
CA LEU A 212 6.27 -3.91 19.81
C LEU A 212 5.70 -5.30 19.57
N ARG A 213 4.42 -5.49 19.91
CA ARG A 213 3.69 -6.75 19.73
C ARG A 213 2.73 -6.67 18.58
N PHE A 214 2.55 -7.77 17.88
CA PHE A 214 1.74 -7.86 16.69
C PHE A 214 0.78 -9.04 16.77
N SER A 215 -0.43 -8.84 16.27
CA SER A 215 -1.43 -9.90 16.09
C SER A 215 -1.22 -10.73 14.82
N ARG A 216 -0.31 -10.31 13.95
CA ARG A 216 0.03 -10.97 12.68
C ARG A 216 1.54 -10.98 12.50
N THR A 217 2.07 -12.05 11.93
CA THR A 217 3.50 -12.21 11.69
C THR A 217 3.94 -11.36 10.50
N PRO A 218 4.84 -10.39 10.68
CA PRO A 218 5.51 -9.70 9.58
C PRO A 218 6.48 -10.62 8.82
N ALA A 219 6.94 -10.13 7.66
CA ALA A 219 7.78 -10.90 6.73
C ALA A 219 9.27 -10.92 7.12
N LEU A 220 9.57 -10.88 8.41
CA LEU A 220 10.94 -10.78 8.94
C LEU A 220 11.16 -11.76 10.09
N SER A 221 12.40 -12.23 10.25
CA SER A 221 12.92 -12.93 11.42
C SER A 221 14.43 -12.78 11.47
N GLY A 222 14.98 -12.48 12.64
CA GLY A 222 16.41 -12.29 12.84
C GLY A 222 16.78 -11.00 13.57
N ILE A 223 18.05 -10.61 13.44
CA ILE A 223 18.65 -9.43 14.06
C ILE A 223 19.01 -8.42 12.97
N TYR A 224 18.72 -7.14 13.20
CA TYR A 224 18.76 -6.11 12.17
C TYR A 224 19.40 -4.83 12.67
N ALA A 225 20.15 -4.14 11.79
CA ALA A 225 20.46 -2.72 11.94
C ALA A 225 19.23 -1.90 11.53
N THR A 226 18.77 -0.98 12.40
CA THR A 226 17.49 -0.30 12.22
C THR A 226 17.56 1.17 12.62
N TRP A 227 16.67 1.99 12.04
CA TRP A 227 16.36 3.33 12.49
C TRP A 227 15.01 3.37 13.17
N VAL A 228 14.89 4.06 14.31
CA VAL A 228 13.61 4.22 15.03
C VAL A 228 13.10 5.64 14.84
N HIS A 229 11.94 5.75 14.21
CA HIS A 229 11.21 7.01 13.99
C HIS A 229 10.18 7.25 15.11
N GLY A 230 9.82 8.52 15.33
CA GLY A 230 8.82 8.90 16.34
C GLY A 230 9.39 9.04 17.76
N VAL A 231 10.71 8.99 17.91
CA VAL A 231 11.42 9.21 19.18
C VAL A 231 11.92 10.63 19.27
N ALA A 232 12.59 11.10 18.22
CA ALA A 232 13.10 12.46 18.05
C ALA A 232 12.75 13.00 16.65
N VAL A 233 13.20 14.20 16.32
CA VAL A 233 13.03 14.77 14.97
C VAL A 233 13.76 13.94 13.93
N GLN A 234 14.98 13.51 14.24
CA GLN A 234 15.76 12.60 13.40
C GLN A 234 15.54 11.16 13.83
N PRO A 235 15.61 10.19 12.89
CA PRO A 235 15.58 8.77 13.22
C PRO A 235 16.68 8.39 14.20
N TRP A 236 16.36 7.53 15.17
CA TRP A 236 17.30 7.12 16.20
C TRP A 236 17.96 5.78 15.83
N PRO A 237 19.31 5.65 15.91
CA PRO A 237 20.00 4.41 15.55
C PRO A 237 19.72 3.31 16.58
N SER A 238 19.56 2.09 16.09
CA SER A 238 19.20 0.95 16.95
C SER A 238 19.64 -0.39 16.36
N VAL A 239 19.72 -1.40 17.20
CA VAL A 239 19.72 -2.81 16.79
C VAL A 239 18.38 -3.41 17.22
N SER A 240 17.78 -4.18 16.34
CA SER A 240 16.45 -4.77 16.61
C SER A 240 16.46 -6.27 16.37
N SER A 241 15.78 -7.01 17.23
CA SER A 241 15.45 -8.42 17.02
C SER A 241 13.97 -8.54 16.66
N PHE A 242 13.69 -9.32 15.63
CA PHE A 242 12.33 -9.70 15.28
C PHE A 242 12.19 -11.22 15.32
N GLY A 243 11.36 -11.72 16.21
CA GLY A 243 11.14 -13.13 16.38
C GLY A 243 9.74 -13.47 16.87
N THR A 244 9.55 -14.73 17.16
CA THR A 244 8.30 -15.25 17.70
C THR A 244 8.54 -15.86 19.08
N ARG A 245 7.65 -15.53 20.02
CA ARG A 245 7.71 -16.13 21.36
C ARG A 245 6.54 -17.08 21.58
N PRO A 246 6.79 -18.28 22.14
CA PRO A 246 5.73 -19.12 22.63
C PRO A 246 4.96 -18.41 23.75
N THR A 247 3.64 -18.45 23.69
CA THR A 247 2.75 -17.95 24.74
C THR A 247 1.72 -19.02 25.07
N VAL A 248 0.95 -18.83 26.15
CA VAL A 248 -0.15 -19.73 26.51
C VAL A 248 -1.21 -19.81 25.42
N ALA A 249 -1.35 -18.75 24.61
CA ALA A 249 -2.33 -18.64 23.53
C ALA A 249 -1.76 -18.94 22.14
N GLY A 250 -0.50 -19.40 22.02
CA GLY A 250 0.16 -19.71 20.74
C GLY A 250 1.50 -19.00 20.56
N ILE A 251 1.77 -18.52 19.35
CA ILE A 251 3.01 -17.83 18.99
C ILE A 251 2.72 -16.33 18.84
N GLU A 252 3.45 -15.49 19.59
CA GLU A 252 3.32 -14.03 19.52
C GLU A 252 4.54 -13.42 18.79
N PRO A 253 4.34 -12.73 17.65
CA PRO A 253 5.41 -11.97 17.01
C PRO A 253 5.81 -10.76 17.87
N LEU A 254 7.11 -10.58 18.08
CA LEU A 254 7.66 -9.53 18.89
C LEU A 254 8.86 -8.87 18.18
N LEU A 255 8.82 -7.55 18.08
CA LEU A 255 9.93 -6.73 17.67
C LEU A 255 10.49 -6.02 18.90
N GLU A 256 11.75 -6.22 19.18
CA GLU A 256 12.48 -5.59 20.29
C GLU A 256 13.55 -4.68 19.68
N ALA A 257 13.44 -3.38 19.88
CA ALA A 257 14.41 -2.40 19.39
C ALA A 257 15.22 -1.84 20.58
N HIS A 258 16.53 -2.06 20.57
CA HIS A 258 17.46 -1.41 21.47
C HIS A 258 17.99 -0.14 20.82
N LEU A 259 17.56 1.03 21.31
CA LEU A 259 17.99 2.34 20.83
C LEU A 259 19.33 2.67 21.49
N PHE A 260 20.35 2.94 20.68
CA PHE A 260 21.68 3.22 21.18
C PHE A 260 21.73 4.52 21.98
N ASP A 261 22.29 4.45 23.18
CA ASP A 261 22.51 5.62 24.04
C ASP A 261 21.24 6.43 24.37
N PHE A 262 20.06 5.83 24.19
CA PHE A 262 18.79 6.47 24.48
C PHE A 262 18.48 6.47 25.97
N GLN A 263 18.14 7.65 26.49
CA GLN A 263 17.66 7.83 27.85
C GLN A 263 16.25 8.40 27.82
N GLY A 264 15.30 7.69 28.39
CA GLY A 264 13.90 8.14 28.43
C GLY A 264 12.91 7.00 28.50
N ASP A 265 11.63 7.36 28.54
CA ASP A 265 10.50 6.44 28.54
C ASP A 265 9.77 6.49 27.20
N LEU A 266 9.62 5.34 26.58
CA LEU A 266 8.89 5.16 25.30
C LEU A 266 7.56 4.41 25.47
N TYR A 267 7.22 3.97 26.69
CA TYR A 267 5.98 3.20 26.90
C TYR A 267 4.72 3.98 26.47
N GLY A 268 3.87 3.30 25.70
CA GLY A 268 2.66 3.88 25.17
C GLY A 268 2.85 4.77 23.93
N ARG A 269 4.07 5.17 23.60
CA ARG A 269 4.37 5.93 22.36
C ARG A 269 4.19 5.04 21.15
N HIS A 270 3.83 5.63 20.02
CA HIS A 270 3.82 4.98 18.72
C HIS A 270 5.13 5.29 18.01
N ILE A 271 5.90 4.26 17.68
CA ILE A 271 7.17 4.37 16.95
C ILE A 271 7.10 3.54 15.68
N ALA A 272 7.99 3.81 14.73
CA ALA A 272 8.20 2.98 13.56
C ALA A 272 9.68 2.56 13.48
N VAL A 273 9.92 1.27 13.29
CA VAL A 273 11.26 0.68 13.14
C VAL A 273 11.50 0.42 11.66
N GLU A 274 12.43 1.15 11.08
CA GLU A 274 12.91 1.04 9.71
C GLU A 274 14.08 0.05 9.64
N PHE A 275 13.99 -0.92 8.73
CA PHE A 275 14.99 -1.97 8.56
C PHE A 275 16.01 -1.60 7.50
N VAL A 276 17.29 -1.59 7.87
CA VAL A 276 18.41 -1.20 6.99
C VAL A 276 19.15 -2.42 6.46
N ALA A 277 19.54 -3.33 7.36
CA ALA A 277 20.27 -4.55 7.00
C ALA A 277 19.99 -5.68 7.99
N LYS A 278 19.95 -6.91 7.49
CA LYS A 278 19.95 -8.11 8.31
C LYS A 278 21.39 -8.40 8.77
N LEU A 279 21.58 -8.57 10.07
CA LEU A 279 22.89 -8.91 10.64
C LEU A 279 23.07 -10.43 10.73
N ARG A 280 22.03 -11.15 11.19
CA ARG A 280 22.02 -12.61 11.32
C ARG A 280 20.61 -13.14 11.57
N ASP A 281 20.47 -14.45 11.57
CA ASP A 281 19.29 -15.16 12.04
C ASP A 281 19.23 -15.22 13.58
N GLU A 282 18.06 -15.58 14.12
CA GLU A 282 17.93 -15.87 15.56
C GLU A 282 18.70 -17.14 15.92
N GLU A 283 19.38 -17.12 17.06
CA GLU A 283 20.13 -18.24 17.61
C GLU A 283 19.72 -18.51 19.05
N LYS A 284 19.91 -19.75 19.49
CA LYS A 284 19.79 -20.14 20.90
C LYS A 284 21.17 -20.10 21.55
N PHE A 285 21.23 -19.58 22.75
CA PHE A 285 22.48 -19.47 23.52
C PHE A 285 22.44 -20.34 24.79
N ASP A 286 23.55 -20.96 25.11
CA ASP A 286 23.69 -21.84 26.29
C ASP A 286 23.86 -21.07 27.59
N GLY A 287 23.48 -19.81 27.66
CA GLY A 287 23.51 -19.00 28.86
C GLY A 287 23.48 -17.49 28.60
N LEU A 288 23.33 -16.74 29.70
CA LEU A 288 23.24 -15.28 29.62
C LEU A 288 24.57 -14.64 29.21
N GLU A 289 25.71 -15.23 29.54
CA GLU A 289 27.02 -14.70 29.17
C GLU A 289 27.22 -14.76 27.65
N ALA A 290 27.00 -15.93 27.02
CA ALA A 290 27.07 -16.09 25.57
C ALA A 290 26.10 -15.18 24.83
N LEU A 291 24.86 -15.06 25.35
CA LEU A 291 23.87 -14.11 24.80
C LEU A 291 24.39 -12.68 24.88
N THR A 292 24.93 -12.24 26.02
CA THR A 292 25.44 -10.88 26.22
C THR A 292 26.58 -10.56 25.28
N VAL A 293 27.54 -11.48 25.11
CA VAL A 293 28.67 -11.33 24.18
C VAL A 293 28.15 -11.15 22.75
N GLN A 294 27.14 -11.95 22.35
CA GLN A 294 26.57 -11.81 20.99
C GLN A 294 25.81 -10.49 20.83
N MET A 295 25.05 -10.06 21.84
CA MET A 295 24.37 -8.75 21.82
C MET A 295 25.34 -7.58 21.65
N HIS A 296 26.53 -7.64 22.26
CA HIS A 296 27.57 -6.63 22.04
C HIS A 296 28.06 -6.63 20.58
N ARG A 297 28.34 -7.80 20.00
CA ARG A 297 28.74 -7.92 18.59
C ARG A 297 27.68 -7.38 17.63
N ASP A 298 26.42 -7.76 17.87
CA ASP A 298 25.28 -7.28 17.06
C ASP A 298 25.16 -5.74 17.14
N ALA A 299 25.32 -5.16 18.32
CA ALA A 299 25.25 -3.71 18.52
C ALA A 299 26.41 -2.97 17.80
N GLU A 300 27.64 -3.48 17.89
CA GLU A 300 28.80 -2.93 17.18
C GLU A 300 28.62 -3.00 15.66
N GLN A 301 28.18 -4.15 15.15
CA GLN A 301 27.90 -4.36 13.73
C GLN A 301 26.80 -3.43 13.24
N ALA A 302 25.69 -3.29 14.00
CA ALA A 302 24.61 -2.38 13.68
C ALA A 302 25.09 -0.92 13.59
N ARG A 303 25.89 -0.46 14.57
CA ARG A 303 26.47 0.90 14.57
C ARG A 303 27.32 1.14 13.31
N ALA A 304 28.16 0.17 12.91
CA ALA A 304 28.99 0.27 11.71
C ALA A 304 28.15 0.37 10.43
N VAL A 305 27.13 -0.48 10.30
CA VAL A 305 26.20 -0.48 9.16
C VAL A 305 25.46 0.86 9.07
N LEU A 306 24.90 1.33 10.18
CA LEU A 306 24.12 2.58 10.22
C LEU A 306 24.98 3.82 9.95
N ALA A 307 26.24 3.83 10.40
CA ALA A 307 27.18 4.92 10.09
C ALA A 307 27.48 5.01 8.58
N THR A 308 27.61 3.87 7.90
CA THR A 308 27.80 3.80 6.44
C THR A 308 26.52 4.24 5.72
N HIS A 309 25.36 3.75 6.15
CA HIS A 309 24.06 4.11 5.58
C HIS A 309 23.76 5.61 5.70
N ALA A 310 24.01 6.21 6.86
CA ALA A 310 23.83 7.66 7.07
C ALA A 310 24.70 8.50 6.13
N ARG A 311 25.96 8.11 5.91
CA ARG A 311 26.87 8.79 4.98
C ARG A 311 26.37 8.74 3.54
N ALA A 312 25.86 7.57 3.10
CA ALA A 312 25.32 7.41 1.75
C ALA A 312 24.08 8.29 1.48
N HIS A 313 23.26 8.51 2.50
CA HIS A 313 22.03 9.34 2.40
C HIS A 313 22.31 10.84 2.63
N SER A 314 23.46 11.21 3.17
CA SER A 314 23.90 12.60 3.36
C SER A 314 24.59 13.19 2.14
N LEU A 315 24.98 12.38 1.16
CA LEU A 315 25.50 12.84 -0.11
C LEU A 315 24.33 13.36 -0.97
N PRO A 316 24.43 14.57 -1.59
CA PRO A 316 23.39 15.04 -2.48
C PRO A 316 23.21 14.01 -3.59
N GLN A 317 22.02 13.43 -3.69
CA GLN A 317 21.64 12.62 -4.83
C GLN A 317 21.75 13.52 -6.06
N GLN A 318 22.74 13.28 -6.91
CA GLN A 318 22.74 13.82 -8.27
C GLN A 318 21.45 13.29 -8.91
N ALA A 319 20.51 14.20 -9.12
CA ALA A 319 19.28 13.89 -9.81
C ALA A 319 19.65 13.47 -11.23
N ASP A 320 19.61 12.18 -11.52
CA ASP A 320 19.50 11.69 -12.88
C ASP A 320 18.19 12.24 -13.44
N ALA A 321 18.33 13.35 -14.17
CA ALA A 321 17.22 13.91 -14.93
C ALA A 321 16.74 12.82 -15.91
N PRO A 322 15.44 12.55 -16.00
CA PRO A 322 14.92 11.64 -17.00
C PRO A 322 15.27 12.21 -18.37
N SER A 323 16.05 11.46 -19.15
CA SER A 323 16.32 11.77 -20.55
C SER A 323 15.00 11.69 -21.31
N THR A 324 14.35 12.82 -21.49
CA THR A 324 13.23 13.00 -22.39
C THR A 324 13.79 12.91 -23.80
N GLN A 325 13.75 11.73 -24.41
CA GLN A 325 13.89 11.63 -25.86
C GLN A 325 12.65 12.28 -26.49
N ALA A 326 12.85 13.52 -26.92
CA ALA A 326 11.88 14.21 -27.75
C ALA A 326 11.75 13.45 -29.08
N ALA A 327 10.58 12.87 -29.31
CA ALA A 327 10.21 12.38 -30.61
C ALA A 327 10.10 13.57 -31.56
N THR A 328 10.95 13.62 -32.56
CA THR A 328 10.92 14.58 -33.66
C THR A 328 9.64 14.36 -34.46
N PRO A 329 8.80 15.37 -34.71
CA PRO A 329 7.69 15.21 -35.64
C PRO A 329 8.21 15.22 -37.08
N THR A 330 7.94 14.15 -37.79
CA THR A 330 8.14 14.04 -39.25
C THR A 330 7.23 15.05 -39.94
N SER A 331 7.82 16.05 -40.58
CA SER A 331 7.16 17.01 -41.43
C SER A 331 6.64 16.30 -42.68
N ALA A 332 5.32 16.20 -42.83
CA ALA A 332 4.69 15.86 -44.08
C ALA A 332 4.55 17.15 -44.91
N GLU A 333 5.23 17.15 -46.05
CA GLU A 333 5.10 18.16 -47.10
C GLU A 333 3.66 18.22 -47.64
N THR A 334 3.03 19.37 -47.54
CA THR A 334 1.82 19.71 -48.30
C THR A 334 2.17 20.67 -49.43
N SER A 335 2.04 20.18 -50.66
CA SER A 335 2.11 20.97 -51.91
C SER A 335 0.81 21.72 -52.09
N PRO A 336 0.83 22.97 -52.64
CA PRO A 336 -0.35 23.78 -52.80
C PRO A 336 -1.01 23.55 -54.17
N ALA A 337 -2.32 23.38 -54.20
CA ALA A 337 -3.12 23.50 -55.43
C ALA A 337 -3.99 24.76 -55.35
N SER A 338 -3.85 25.60 -56.39
CA SER A 338 -4.51 26.87 -56.61
C SER A 338 -5.99 26.71 -57.08
N PRO A 339 -6.75 27.81 -57.15
CA PRO A 339 -8.21 27.84 -57.09
C PRO A 339 -8.92 27.91 -58.46
N SER A 340 -10.13 27.42 -58.52
CA SER A 340 -11.05 27.80 -59.63
C SER A 340 -12.48 27.99 -59.13
N GLN A 341 -12.90 29.27 -59.19
CA GLN A 341 -14.11 29.85 -59.78
C GLN A 341 -15.49 29.22 -59.43
N SER A 342 -16.29 30.09 -58.84
CA SER A 342 -17.76 30.14 -58.88
C SER A 342 -18.27 30.34 -60.32
N PRO A 343 -19.58 30.08 -60.67
CA PRO A 343 -20.65 31.01 -60.34
C PRO A 343 -22.06 30.40 -60.03
N ALA A 344 -22.79 31.09 -59.25
CA ALA A 344 -24.09 31.73 -59.30
C ALA A 344 -25.34 31.04 -59.92
N HIS A 345 -26.47 31.40 -59.30
CA HIS A 345 -27.90 31.35 -59.75
C HIS A 345 -28.64 30.02 -59.44
N ALA A 346 -29.89 30.00 -59.01
CA ALA A 346 -30.97 30.97 -58.79
C ALA A 346 -32.09 30.35 -57.94
N ARG A 347 -32.74 31.19 -57.20
CA ARG A 347 -34.18 31.25 -56.83
C ARG A 347 -35.13 30.09 -57.22
N ALA A 348 -36.00 29.71 -56.28
CA ALA A 348 -37.45 29.98 -56.24
C ALA A 348 -38.12 28.97 -55.27
N ASP A 349 -38.78 29.41 -54.26
CA ASP A 349 -40.23 29.55 -54.07
C ASP A 349 -41.06 28.25 -53.99
N GLY A 350 -41.91 28.23 -52.99
CA GLY A 350 -43.13 27.42 -52.97
C GLY A 350 -43.41 26.71 -51.63
N SER A 351 -43.86 27.39 -50.66
CA SER A 351 -45.18 27.42 -49.98
C SER A 351 -46.00 26.10 -49.86
N HIS A 352 -46.64 26.04 -48.78
CA HIS A 352 -47.91 25.37 -48.40
C HIS A 352 -47.80 24.02 -47.73
N ASN A 353 -48.21 23.93 -46.53
CA ASN A 353 -49.50 24.04 -45.86
C ASN A 353 -49.94 22.68 -45.24
N ALA A 354 -50.20 22.75 -44.01
CA ALA A 354 -51.34 22.22 -43.27
C ALA A 354 -51.48 20.69 -43.01
N ALA A 355 -51.43 20.40 -41.74
CA ALA A 355 -52.56 19.94 -40.94
C ALA A 355 -52.83 18.43 -40.80
N GLN A 356 -52.98 18.10 -39.53
CA GLN A 356 -53.93 17.11 -38.96
C GLN A 356 -53.62 15.61 -39.17
N ARG A 357 -53.25 14.92 -38.16
CA ARG A 357 -54.02 14.40 -37.03
C ARG A 357 -53.13 13.80 -36.00
#